data_10926c905352f717e075da219cd78838
#
_entry.id   10926c905352f717e075da219cd78838
#
_cell.length_a   1.000
_cell.length_b   1.000
_cell.length_c   1.000
_cell.angle_alpha   90.00
_cell.angle_beta   90.00
_cell.angle_gamma   90.00
#
_symmetry.space_group_name_H-M   'P 1'
#
loop_
_entity.id
_entity.type
_entity.pdbx_description
1 polymer ?
#
loop_
_entity_poly.entity_id
_entity_poly.type
_entity_poly.pdbx_seq_one_letter_code
_entity_poly.pdbx_strand_id
1 'polypeptide(L)'
;MKKSSRILLGIFSLMVLFSMFSVNTVAAAQVPVELPSQDNYQGKLQANNEYQFRFRLRTQLRVMANVNVDVNIQCEAMKIGVKDFAIEVTSVGDLSMNMTCTEEQAELGLLAGNTYQIRNRNRLRYEEGFCIQIQSNATVQNQIRAKLMIQATNQNQLATWAYYDETSEAWVSVPTTVQNGYLVAEVDHFSYWTILIPDYTVVIVVGVSIGVGVLVAVLAIYFWRRRRD
;
A
#
# COMPACT_ATOMS: atom_id res chain seq x y z
N MET A 1 -46.76 -48.88 -1.61
CA MET A 1 -45.75 -47.85 -1.20
C MET A 1 -44.48 -47.84 -2.07
N LYS A 2 -44.55 -47.89 -3.40
CA LYS A 2 -43.34 -47.88 -4.28
C LYS A 2 -43.34 -46.75 -5.33
N LYS A 3 -44.38 -45.90 -5.40
CA LYS A 3 -44.50 -44.81 -6.42
C LYS A 3 -43.91 -43.46 -5.94
N SER A 4 -43.87 -43.17 -4.64
CA SER A 4 -43.37 -41.90 -4.11
C SER A 4 -41.82 -41.74 -4.17
N SER A 5 -41.08 -42.90 -4.06
CA SER A 5 -39.62 -42.91 -4.10
C SER A 5 -39.03 -42.54 -5.47
N ARG A 6 -39.75 -42.82 -6.56
CA ARG A 6 -39.27 -42.50 -7.92
C ARG A 6 -39.46 -41.03 -8.29
N ILE A 7 -40.49 -40.37 -7.73
CA ILE A 7 -40.72 -38.93 -7.92
C ILE A 7 -39.68 -38.11 -7.16
N LEU A 8 -39.31 -38.55 -5.94
CA LEU A 8 -38.29 -37.86 -5.13
C LEU A 8 -36.92 -37.92 -5.80
N LEU A 9 -36.56 -39.06 -6.42
CA LEU A 9 -35.28 -39.23 -7.13
C LEU A 9 -35.19 -38.35 -8.38
N GLY A 10 -36.34 -38.18 -9.08
CA GLY A 10 -36.43 -37.31 -10.26
C GLY A 10 -36.24 -35.81 -9.93
N ILE A 11 -36.80 -35.34 -8.81
CA ILE A 11 -36.67 -33.93 -8.35
C ILE A 11 -35.25 -33.67 -7.89
N PHE A 12 -34.60 -34.61 -7.20
CA PHE A 12 -33.20 -34.45 -6.76
C PHE A 12 -32.23 -34.40 -7.95
N SER A 13 -32.45 -35.23 -8.97
CA SER A 13 -31.65 -35.26 -10.21
C SER A 13 -31.82 -33.95 -11.01
N LEU A 14 -33.02 -33.34 -11.03
CA LEU A 14 -33.27 -32.07 -11.70
C LEU A 14 -32.61 -30.87 -10.95
N MET A 15 -32.61 -30.91 -9.60
CA MET A 15 -31.93 -29.89 -8.79
C MET A 15 -30.41 -29.93 -8.93
N VAL A 16 -29.81 -31.10 -9.03
CA VAL A 16 -28.35 -31.25 -9.24
C VAL A 16 -27.94 -30.79 -10.63
N LEU A 17 -28.78 -30.97 -11.65
CA LEU A 17 -28.52 -30.46 -13.00
C LEU A 17 -28.64 -28.92 -13.09
N PHE A 18 -29.50 -28.29 -12.29
CA PHE A 18 -29.64 -26.82 -12.28
C PHE A 18 -28.47 -26.11 -11.53
N SER A 19 -27.81 -26.79 -10.60
CA SER A 19 -26.65 -26.25 -9.88
C SER A 19 -25.35 -26.25 -10.70
N MET A 20 -25.31 -26.93 -11.85
CA MET A 20 -24.11 -26.95 -12.72
C MET A 20 -24.07 -25.83 -13.77
N PHE A 21 -25.13 -25.03 -13.89
CA PHE A 21 -25.11 -23.82 -14.72
C PHE A 21 -24.87 -22.54 -13.91
N SER A 22 -23.95 -22.59 -12.97
CA SER A 22 -23.29 -21.36 -12.53
C SER A 22 -22.45 -20.86 -13.71
N VAL A 23 -23.05 -20.02 -14.55
CA VAL A 23 -22.31 -19.24 -15.53
C VAL A 23 -21.40 -18.34 -14.70
N ASN A 24 -20.15 -18.77 -14.51
CA ASN A 24 -19.09 -17.89 -14.11
C ASN A 24 -18.97 -16.86 -15.25
N THR A 25 -19.66 -15.77 -15.12
CA THR A 25 -19.35 -14.57 -15.88
C THR A 25 -17.96 -14.17 -15.43
N VAL A 26 -16.96 -14.68 -16.14
CA VAL A 26 -15.60 -14.12 -16.07
C VAL A 26 -15.78 -12.67 -16.51
N ALA A 27 -15.80 -11.76 -15.53
CA ALA A 27 -15.72 -10.34 -15.83
C ALA A 27 -14.50 -10.18 -16.72
N ALA A 28 -14.72 -9.79 -17.96
CA ALA A 28 -13.61 -9.52 -18.88
C ALA A 28 -12.70 -8.54 -18.17
N ALA A 29 -11.45 -8.93 -17.95
CA ALA A 29 -10.47 -8.04 -17.35
C ALA A 29 -10.42 -6.79 -18.22
N GLN A 30 -10.80 -5.64 -17.66
CA GLN A 30 -10.76 -4.38 -18.38
C GLN A 30 -9.30 -4.11 -18.72
N VAL A 31 -9.01 -3.93 -20.01
CA VAL A 31 -7.68 -3.54 -20.44
C VAL A 31 -7.46 -2.10 -20.00
N PRO A 32 -6.42 -1.79 -19.22
CA PRO A 32 -6.15 -0.43 -18.80
C PRO A 32 -6.03 0.54 -19.97
N VAL A 33 -6.61 1.71 -19.84
CA VAL A 33 -6.42 2.78 -20.82
C VAL A 33 -5.03 3.37 -20.61
N GLU A 34 -4.09 3.05 -21.51
CA GLU A 34 -2.73 3.61 -21.49
C GLU A 34 -2.73 5.07 -21.94
N LEU A 35 -2.17 5.94 -21.10
CA LEU A 35 -2.02 7.35 -21.40
C LEU A 35 -0.56 7.67 -21.76
N PRO A 36 -0.32 8.70 -22.62
CA PRO A 36 1.02 9.02 -23.07
C PRO A 36 1.96 9.33 -21.90
N SER A 37 3.23 8.96 -22.06
CA SER A 37 4.27 9.19 -21.05
C SER A 37 4.57 10.69 -20.94
N GLN A 38 4.09 11.30 -19.87
CA GLN A 38 4.33 12.71 -19.53
C GLN A 38 4.51 12.83 -18.02
N ASP A 39 5.36 13.77 -17.59
CA ASP A 39 5.54 14.03 -16.15
C ASP A 39 4.31 14.71 -15.52
N ASN A 40 3.44 15.30 -16.35
CA ASN A 40 2.19 15.94 -15.95
C ASN A 40 1.05 15.43 -16.81
N TYR A 41 -0.09 15.23 -16.20
CA TYR A 41 -1.33 14.88 -16.88
C TYR A 41 -2.50 15.64 -16.27
N GLN A 42 -3.32 16.23 -17.14
CA GLN A 42 -4.60 16.83 -16.75
C GLN A 42 -5.70 16.31 -17.67
N GLY A 43 -6.78 15.83 -17.09
CA GLY A 43 -7.89 15.31 -17.87
C GLY A 43 -8.99 14.68 -17.03
N LYS A 44 -10.02 14.20 -17.70
CA LYS A 44 -11.17 13.55 -17.08
C LYS A 44 -11.07 12.03 -17.24
N LEU A 45 -11.11 11.33 -16.13
CA LEU A 45 -11.21 9.88 -16.06
C LEU A 45 -12.69 9.49 -15.95
N GLN A 46 -13.10 8.53 -16.75
CA GLN A 46 -14.46 8.01 -16.71
C GLN A 46 -14.61 6.95 -15.62
N ALA A 47 -15.77 6.91 -14.98
CA ALA A 47 -16.12 5.94 -13.96
C ALA A 47 -15.89 4.49 -14.42
N ASN A 48 -15.45 3.65 -13.48
CA ASN A 48 -15.26 2.20 -13.65
C ASN A 48 -14.26 1.78 -14.73
N ASN A 49 -13.36 2.69 -15.15
CA ASN A 49 -12.23 2.36 -16.00
C ASN A 49 -10.92 2.42 -15.21
N GLU A 50 -9.99 1.56 -15.56
CA GLU A 50 -8.61 1.62 -15.05
C GLU A 50 -7.77 2.44 -16.05
N TYR A 51 -7.09 3.45 -15.53
CA TYR A 51 -6.18 4.30 -16.31
C TYR A 51 -4.76 4.06 -15.83
N GLN A 52 -3.86 3.83 -16.79
CA GLN A 52 -2.44 3.63 -16.51
C GLN A 52 -1.64 4.80 -17.05
N PHE A 53 -0.98 5.51 -16.16
CA PHE A 53 -0.05 6.59 -16.46
C PHE A 53 1.36 6.03 -16.42
N ARG A 54 2.12 6.26 -17.49
CA ARG A 54 3.54 5.90 -17.53
C ARG A 54 4.36 7.17 -17.56
N PHE A 55 5.16 7.34 -16.54
CA PHE A 55 6.10 8.46 -16.42
C PHE A 55 7.51 8.01 -16.87
N ARG A 56 8.45 8.95 -16.85
CA ARG A 56 9.85 8.64 -17.13
C ARG A 56 10.40 7.59 -16.17
N LEU A 57 11.49 6.93 -16.57
CA LEU A 57 12.19 5.90 -15.78
C LEU A 57 11.30 4.72 -15.32
N ARG A 58 10.21 4.41 -16.05
CA ARG A 58 9.28 3.30 -15.76
C ARG A 58 8.46 3.46 -14.48
N THR A 59 8.32 4.67 -13.97
CA THR A 59 7.35 4.95 -12.93
C THR A 59 5.95 4.80 -13.51
N GLN A 60 5.11 4.02 -12.83
CA GLN A 60 3.74 3.75 -13.26
C GLN A 60 2.77 4.11 -12.15
N LEU A 61 1.69 4.79 -12.52
CA LEU A 61 0.55 5.03 -11.65
C LEU A 61 -0.70 4.46 -12.31
N ARG A 62 -1.44 3.65 -11.57
CA ARG A 62 -2.78 3.21 -11.97
C ARG A 62 -3.81 3.92 -11.14
N VAL A 63 -4.84 4.42 -11.79
CA VAL A 63 -5.97 5.09 -11.14
C VAL A 63 -7.26 4.42 -11.58
N MET A 64 -8.07 4.00 -10.62
CA MET A 64 -9.41 3.46 -10.84
C MET A 64 -10.39 4.16 -9.91
N ALA A 65 -11.55 4.56 -10.41
CA ALA A 65 -12.60 5.16 -9.60
C ALA A 65 -13.98 4.67 -10.05
N ASN A 66 -14.91 4.56 -9.10
CA ASN A 66 -16.31 4.23 -9.38
C ASN A 66 -17.12 5.43 -9.91
N VAL A 67 -16.54 6.61 -9.93
CA VAL A 67 -17.14 7.88 -10.38
C VAL A 67 -16.24 8.54 -11.42
N ASN A 68 -16.74 9.57 -12.11
CA ASN A 68 -15.86 10.39 -12.95
C ASN A 68 -14.95 11.24 -12.09
N VAL A 69 -13.68 11.35 -12.50
CA VAL A 69 -12.68 12.11 -11.77
C VAL A 69 -11.96 13.06 -12.71
N ASP A 70 -12.00 14.35 -12.40
CA ASP A 70 -11.12 15.33 -13.04
C ASP A 70 -9.78 15.28 -12.32
N VAL A 71 -8.73 14.82 -13.00
CA VAL A 71 -7.41 14.64 -12.40
C VAL A 71 -6.42 15.68 -12.91
N ASN A 72 -5.57 16.14 -12.01
CA ASN A 72 -4.34 16.83 -12.32
C ASN A 72 -3.19 16.10 -11.60
N ILE A 73 -2.33 15.44 -12.36
CA ILE A 73 -1.25 14.61 -11.84
C ILE A 73 0.08 15.25 -12.22
N GLN A 74 0.96 15.44 -11.24
CA GLN A 74 2.33 15.88 -11.42
C GLN A 74 3.25 14.85 -10.76
N CYS A 75 4.22 14.33 -11.50
CA CYS A 75 5.11 13.29 -11.00
C CYS A 75 6.57 13.63 -11.32
N GLU A 76 7.38 13.80 -10.25
CA GLU A 76 8.83 13.96 -10.37
C GLU A 76 9.53 12.61 -10.60
N ALA A 77 9.15 11.90 -11.69
CA ALA A 77 9.59 10.53 -11.96
C ALA A 77 11.10 10.34 -11.98
N MET A 78 11.86 11.39 -12.39
CA MET A 78 13.33 11.35 -12.38
C MET A 78 13.92 11.26 -10.97
N LYS A 79 13.23 11.76 -9.96
CA LYS A 79 13.67 11.74 -8.56
C LYS A 79 13.19 10.47 -7.85
N ILE A 80 11.91 10.13 -7.98
CA ILE A 80 11.33 8.97 -7.28
C ILE A 80 11.77 7.62 -7.88
N GLY A 81 12.30 7.60 -9.09
CA GLY A 81 12.82 6.39 -9.74
C GLY A 81 11.73 5.41 -10.19
N VAL A 82 12.06 4.13 -10.29
CA VAL A 82 11.13 3.08 -10.71
C VAL A 82 10.16 2.77 -9.59
N LYS A 83 8.89 3.14 -9.76
CA LYS A 83 7.79 2.85 -8.84
C LYS A 83 6.59 2.33 -9.61
N ASP A 84 5.92 1.33 -9.08
CA ASP A 84 4.60 0.88 -9.54
C ASP A 84 3.63 1.05 -8.38
N PHE A 85 2.75 2.03 -8.51
CA PHE A 85 1.78 2.37 -7.48
C PHE A 85 0.39 2.57 -8.09
N ALA A 86 -0.63 2.40 -7.29
CA ALA A 86 -2.01 2.50 -7.73
C ALA A 86 -2.90 3.12 -6.66
N ILE A 87 -3.97 3.75 -7.13
CA ILE A 87 -5.00 4.35 -6.29
C ILE A 87 -6.36 3.88 -6.80
N GLU A 88 -7.11 3.21 -5.94
CA GLU A 88 -8.53 2.90 -6.18
C GLU A 88 -9.38 3.85 -5.34
N VAL A 89 -10.28 4.59 -5.96
CA VAL A 89 -11.12 5.56 -5.27
C VAL A 89 -12.59 5.17 -5.38
N THR A 90 -13.27 5.19 -4.24
CA THR A 90 -14.72 5.03 -4.15
C THR A 90 -15.31 6.30 -3.55
N SER A 91 -16.24 6.91 -4.30
CA SER A 91 -16.95 8.13 -3.89
C SER A 91 -18.42 8.04 -4.27
N VAL A 92 -19.25 8.87 -3.64
CA VAL A 92 -20.70 8.97 -3.93
C VAL A 92 -20.96 9.92 -5.11
N GLY A 93 -20.08 10.85 -5.39
CA GLY A 93 -20.21 11.83 -6.49
C GLY A 93 -18.90 12.08 -7.20
N ASP A 94 -18.98 12.71 -8.37
CA ASP A 94 -17.83 13.09 -9.18
C ASP A 94 -16.79 13.87 -8.35
N LEU A 95 -15.53 13.62 -8.62
CA LEU A 95 -14.40 14.18 -7.89
C LEU A 95 -13.51 15.05 -8.79
N SER A 96 -12.84 16.01 -8.17
CA SER A 96 -11.64 16.62 -8.73
C SER A 96 -10.47 16.30 -7.81
N MET A 97 -9.40 15.76 -8.36
CA MET A 97 -8.28 15.23 -7.60
C MET A 97 -6.96 15.75 -8.14
N ASN A 98 -6.19 16.42 -7.29
CA ASN A 98 -4.81 16.82 -7.57
C ASN A 98 -3.85 15.83 -6.90
N MET A 99 -2.90 15.31 -7.66
CA MET A 99 -1.87 14.40 -7.17
C MET A 99 -0.49 14.95 -7.51
N THR A 100 0.39 15.02 -6.52
CA THR A 100 1.79 15.37 -6.71
C THR A 100 2.67 14.27 -6.11
N CYS A 101 3.57 13.69 -6.92
CA CYS A 101 4.48 12.65 -6.48
C CYS A 101 5.90 13.21 -6.45
N THR A 102 6.56 13.13 -5.29
CA THR A 102 7.90 13.66 -5.04
C THR A 102 8.79 12.64 -4.34
N GLU A 103 10.09 12.87 -4.31
CA GLU A 103 11.03 12.04 -3.57
C GLU A 103 11.00 12.35 -2.07
N GLU A 104 10.99 13.63 -1.72
CA GLU A 104 11.07 14.12 -0.36
C GLU A 104 10.07 15.26 -0.11
N GLN A 105 9.77 15.50 1.15
CA GLN A 105 8.99 16.63 1.64
C GLN A 105 9.68 17.22 2.87
N ALA A 106 10.73 18.00 2.62
CA ALA A 106 11.58 18.58 3.68
C ALA A 106 10.79 19.42 4.68
N GLU A 107 9.76 20.14 4.21
CA GLU A 107 8.89 20.97 5.05
C GLU A 107 8.09 20.15 6.06
N LEU A 108 7.80 18.88 5.72
CA LEU A 108 7.13 17.92 6.60
C LEU A 108 8.12 17.01 7.32
N GLY A 109 9.40 17.33 7.27
CA GLY A 109 10.47 16.54 7.85
C GLY A 109 10.75 15.21 7.13
N LEU A 110 10.12 14.96 5.98
CA LEU A 110 10.28 13.72 5.22
C LEU A 110 11.56 13.77 4.37
N LEU A 111 12.67 13.35 4.98
CA LEU A 111 13.99 13.28 4.37
C LEU A 111 14.56 11.87 4.48
N ALA A 112 15.34 11.45 3.49
CA ALA A 112 15.98 10.14 3.48
C ALA A 112 16.81 9.89 4.74
N GLY A 113 16.63 8.72 5.36
CA GLY A 113 17.29 8.34 6.60
C GLY A 113 16.70 8.88 7.90
N ASN A 114 15.71 9.79 7.83
CA ASN A 114 15.02 10.25 9.03
C ASN A 114 14.22 9.12 9.67
N THR A 115 14.20 9.14 11.00
CA THR A 115 13.47 8.17 11.82
C THR A 115 12.29 8.84 12.49
N TYR A 116 11.12 8.24 12.36
CA TYR A 116 9.87 8.72 12.95
C TYR A 116 9.47 7.82 14.11
N GLN A 117 9.12 8.44 15.24
CA GLN A 117 8.57 7.72 16.38
C GLN A 117 7.04 7.83 16.32
N ILE A 118 6.40 6.70 16.03
CA ILE A 118 4.94 6.61 16.00
C ILE A 118 4.40 6.21 17.39
N ARG A 119 3.14 6.55 17.66
CA ARG A 119 2.43 6.40 18.94
C ARG A 119 2.73 5.14 19.76
N ASN A 120 3.07 4.02 19.11
CA ASN A 120 3.32 2.73 19.75
C ASN A 120 4.79 2.43 20.03
N ARG A 121 5.66 3.43 20.07
CA ARG A 121 7.13 3.30 20.23
C ARG A 121 7.85 2.55 19.10
N ASN A 122 7.17 2.24 18.01
CA ASN A 122 7.81 1.71 16.83
C ASN A 122 8.59 2.83 16.14
N ARG A 123 9.87 2.58 15.90
CA ARG A 123 10.69 3.47 15.08
C ARG A 123 10.52 3.05 13.64
N LEU A 124 10.12 3.99 12.81
CA LEU A 124 10.00 3.80 11.37
C LEU A 124 10.94 4.76 10.66
N ARG A 125 11.50 4.35 9.54
CA ARG A 125 12.48 5.10 8.76
C ARG A 125 11.96 5.34 7.36
N TYR A 126 12.22 6.52 6.82
CA TYR A 126 11.94 6.87 5.45
C TYR A 126 13.14 6.51 4.56
N GLU A 127 12.96 5.56 3.66
CA GLU A 127 14.01 5.11 2.73
C GLU A 127 13.49 4.92 1.30
N GLU A 128 12.17 4.90 1.13
CA GLU A 128 11.58 4.57 -0.17
C GLU A 128 11.79 5.66 -1.23
N GLY A 129 12.04 6.91 -0.82
CA GLY A 129 12.15 8.04 -1.75
C GLY A 129 10.85 8.25 -2.54
N PHE A 130 9.70 8.16 -1.86
CA PHE A 130 8.39 8.28 -2.49
C PHE A 130 7.38 8.92 -1.52
N CYS A 131 6.87 10.06 -1.92
CA CYS A 131 5.79 10.74 -1.25
C CYS A 131 4.73 11.15 -2.27
N ILE A 132 3.48 10.88 -2.00
CA ILE A 132 2.37 11.33 -2.81
C ILE A 132 1.47 12.25 -2.00
N GLN A 133 1.28 13.47 -2.49
CA GLN A 133 0.24 14.37 -2.01
C GLN A 133 -1.02 14.14 -2.82
N ILE A 134 -2.13 13.88 -2.14
CA ILE A 134 -3.43 13.75 -2.77
C ILE A 134 -4.36 14.81 -2.16
N GLN A 135 -4.95 15.63 -3.00
CA GLN A 135 -5.92 16.64 -2.62
C GLN A 135 -7.19 16.46 -3.42
N SER A 136 -8.33 16.66 -2.79
CA SER A 136 -9.63 16.64 -3.47
C SER A 136 -10.44 17.86 -3.08
N ASN A 137 -11.19 18.40 -4.04
CA ASN A 137 -12.15 19.49 -3.78
C ASN A 137 -13.51 18.97 -3.28
N ALA A 138 -13.65 17.67 -3.01
CA ALA A 138 -14.89 17.12 -2.52
C ALA A 138 -15.24 17.73 -1.16
N THR A 139 -16.33 18.44 -1.10
CA THR A 139 -16.96 18.94 0.15
C THR A 139 -17.44 17.80 1.06
N VAL A 140 -17.27 16.57 0.64
CA VAL A 140 -17.80 15.35 1.28
C VAL A 140 -16.65 14.44 1.70
N GLN A 141 -15.74 14.93 2.54
CA GLN A 141 -14.63 14.13 3.08
C GLN A 141 -15.07 12.79 3.69
N ASN A 142 -16.26 12.74 4.28
CA ASN A 142 -16.77 11.53 4.95
C ASN A 142 -17.31 10.45 4.00
N GLN A 143 -17.21 10.61 2.67
CA GLN A 143 -17.74 9.67 1.69
C GLN A 143 -16.68 9.15 0.71
N ILE A 144 -15.44 9.51 0.91
CA ILE A 144 -14.32 9.00 0.10
C ILE A 144 -13.71 7.82 0.83
N ARG A 145 -13.56 6.73 0.11
CA ARG A 145 -12.68 5.61 0.49
C ARG A 145 -11.69 5.39 -0.63
N ALA A 146 -10.46 5.20 -0.27
CA ALA A 146 -9.44 4.87 -1.25
C ALA A 146 -8.58 3.71 -0.78
N LYS A 147 -8.00 2.99 -1.74
CA LYS A 147 -6.92 2.05 -1.50
C LYS A 147 -5.66 2.62 -2.12
N LEU A 148 -4.64 2.75 -1.32
CA LEU A 148 -3.31 3.08 -1.78
C LEU A 148 -2.50 1.80 -1.89
N MET A 149 -1.85 1.61 -3.03
CA MET A 149 -1.09 0.42 -3.33
C MET A 149 0.27 0.80 -3.90
N ILE A 150 1.32 0.13 -3.47
CA ILE A 150 2.65 0.21 -4.08
C ILE A 150 3.24 -1.17 -4.18
N GLN A 151 3.97 -1.46 -5.25
CA GLN A 151 4.58 -2.76 -5.45
C GLN A 151 5.46 -3.14 -4.25
N ALA A 152 5.18 -4.31 -3.68
CA ALA A 152 5.99 -4.88 -2.62
C ALA A 152 7.29 -5.45 -3.19
N THR A 153 8.40 -5.06 -2.58
CA THR A 153 9.76 -5.53 -2.91
C THR A 153 10.38 -6.19 -1.68
N ASN A 154 11.50 -6.85 -1.83
CA ASN A 154 12.24 -7.41 -0.69
C ASN A 154 12.68 -6.32 0.31
N GLN A 155 12.79 -5.08 -0.13
CA GLN A 155 13.22 -3.96 0.70
C GLN A 155 12.08 -3.34 1.50
N ASN A 156 10.87 -3.30 0.91
CA ASN A 156 9.73 -2.61 1.52
C ASN A 156 8.58 -3.52 1.99
N GLN A 157 8.68 -4.85 1.84
CA GLN A 157 7.59 -5.77 2.20
C GLN A 157 7.12 -5.70 3.67
N LEU A 158 7.95 -5.15 4.56
CA LEU A 158 7.61 -4.91 5.97
C LEU A 158 7.21 -3.45 6.23
N ALA A 159 7.16 -2.62 5.20
CA ALA A 159 6.82 -1.22 5.33
C ALA A 159 5.33 -1.04 5.66
N THR A 160 5.01 0.11 6.17
CA THR A 160 3.64 0.56 6.41
C THR A 160 3.38 1.87 5.67
N TRP A 161 2.19 2.04 5.13
CA TRP A 161 1.72 3.33 4.68
C TRP A 161 1.55 4.28 5.86
N ALA A 162 1.91 5.54 5.66
CA ALA A 162 1.76 6.60 6.64
C ALA A 162 1.27 7.88 5.96
N TYR A 163 0.47 8.66 6.66
CA TYR A 163 0.04 9.99 6.24
C TYR A 163 0.56 11.05 7.20
N TYR A 164 0.66 12.28 6.70
CA TYR A 164 0.97 13.43 7.53
C TYR A 164 -0.32 14.01 8.10
N ASP A 165 -0.41 14.03 9.42
CA ASP A 165 -1.50 14.67 10.16
C ASP A 165 -1.11 16.10 10.47
N GLU A 166 -1.73 17.06 9.79
CA GLU A 166 -1.48 18.49 9.96
C GLU A 166 -1.86 18.99 11.36
N THR A 167 -2.78 18.32 12.06
CA THR A 167 -3.21 18.71 13.40
C THR A 167 -2.15 18.39 14.45
N SER A 168 -1.56 17.22 14.36
CA SER A 168 -0.49 16.78 15.26
C SER A 168 0.92 17.06 14.74
N GLU A 169 1.03 17.63 13.54
CA GLU A 169 2.29 17.87 12.81
C GLU A 169 3.19 16.62 12.78
N ALA A 170 2.60 15.46 12.54
CA ALA A 170 3.29 14.19 12.65
C ALA A 170 2.86 13.18 11.58
N TRP A 171 3.78 12.27 11.25
CA TRP A 171 3.48 11.12 10.41
C TRP A 171 2.75 10.04 11.22
N VAL A 172 1.64 9.54 10.70
CA VAL A 172 0.79 8.54 11.33
C VAL A 172 0.71 7.30 10.45
N SER A 173 1.14 6.16 10.95
CA SER A 173 1.05 4.89 10.21
C SER A 173 -0.37 4.34 10.20
N VAL A 174 -0.74 3.70 9.11
CA VAL A 174 -2.04 3.01 8.95
C VAL A 174 -1.84 1.51 8.77
N PRO A 175 -2.85 0.70 9.10
CA PRO A 175 -2.82 -0.73 8.82
C PRO A 175 -2.50 -0.99 7.35
N THR A 176 -1.45 -1.78 7.12
CA THR A 176 -0.95 -2.09 5.78
C THR A 176 -0.82 -3.60 5.64
N THR A 177 -1.27 -4.14 4.53
CA THR A 177 -1.19 -5.57 4.23
C THR A 177 -0.55 -5.80 2.87
N VAL A 178 0.09 -6.95 2.70
CA VAL A 178 0.60 -7.38 1.39
C VAL A 178 -0.49 -8.18 0.70
N GLN A 179 -0.98 -7.67 -0.44
CA GLN A 179 -2.00 -8.32 -1.26
C GLN A 179 -1.56 -8.33 -2.72
N ASN A 180 -1.56 -9.49 -3.37
CA ASN A 180 -1.20 -9.65 -4.79
C ASN A 180 0.13 -8.98 -5.19
N GLY A 181 1.12 -8.98 -4.30
CA GLY A 181 2.41 -8.37 -4.55
C GLY A 181 2.47 -6.85 -4.33
N TYR A 182 1.44 -6.26 -3.73
CA TYR A 182 1.38 -4.84 -3.37
C TYR A 182 1.23 -4.65 -1.87
N LEU A 183 1.83 -3.59 -1.33
CA LEU A 183 1.53 -3.04 -0.02
C LEU A 183 0.27 -2.21 -0.14
N VAL A 184 -0.78 -2.62 0.54
CA VAL A 184 -2.13 -2.04 0.43
C VAL A 184 -2.55 -1.42 1.75
N ALA A 185 -3.01 -0.18 1.70
CA ALA A 185 -3.69 0.51 2.80
C ALA A 185 -5.06 1.01 2.35
N GLU A 186 -6.07 0.82 3.17
CA GLU A 186 -7.40 1.42 3.02
C GLU A 186 -7.44 2.73 3.79
N VAL A 187 -7.89 3.80 3.13
CA VAL A 187 -7.87 5.15 3.67
C VAL A 187 -9.21 5.85 3.42
N ASP A 188 -9.57 6.78 4.29
CA ASP A 188 -10.84 7.50 4.28
C ASP A 188 -10.67 9.01 4.05
N HIS A 189 -9.44 9.45 3.85
CA HIS A 189 -9.10 10.85 3.60
C HIS A 189 -7.88 10.98 2.69
N PHE A 190 -7.70 12.16 2.12
CA PHE A 190 -6.53 12.51 1.32
C PHE A 190 -5.60 13.45 2.10
N SER A 191 -4.30 13.24 1.95
CA SER A 191 -3.23 13.96 2.62
C SER A 191 -1.91 13.75 1.85
N TYR A 192 -0.78 14.01 2.51
CA TYR A 192 0.53 13.48 2.11
C TYR A 192 0.65 12.03 2.57
N TRP A 193 1.07 11.16 1.69
CA TRP A 193 1.22 9.73 1.94
C TRP A 193 2.60 9.25 1.55
N THR A 194 3.16 8.39 2.36
CA THR A 194 4.45 7.74 2.10
C THR A 194 4.47 6.33 2.67
N ILE A 195 5.60 5.64 2.46
CA ILE A 195 5.89 4.33 3.03
C ILE A 195 7.05 4.45 3.99
N LEU A 196 6.87 3.96 5.20
CA LEU A 196 7.87 3.94 6.25
C LEU A 196 8.26 2.49 6.57
N ILE A 197 9.57 2.26 6.66
CA ILE A 197 10.16 0.94 6.90
C ILE A 197 10.53 0.81 8.38
N PRO A 198 10.26 -0.34 9.05
CA PRO A 198 10.66 -0.54 10.44
C PRO A 198 12.17 -0.36 10.66
N ASP A 199 12.54 0.47 11.63
CA ASP A 199 13.95 0.68 12.02
C ASP A 199 14.37 -0.34 13.10
N TYR A 200 15.03 -1.39 12.68
CA TYR A 200 15.53 -2.43 13.56
C TYR A 200 16.93 -2.14 14.13
N THR A 201 17.52 -0.99 13.84
CA THR A 201 18.91 -0.67 14.20
C THR A 201 19.14 -0.83 15.71
N VAL A 202 18.22 -0.34 16.53
CA VAL A 202 18.33 -0.45 18.00
C VAL A 202 18.26 -1.90 18.47
N VAL A 203 17.37 -2.69 17.89
CA VAL A 203 17.21 -4.11 18.27
C VAL A 203 18.45 -4.91 17.93
N ILE A 204 19.04 -4.66 16.77
CA ILE A 204 20.28 -5.33 16.33
C ILE A 204 21.45 -4.94 17.25
N VAL A 205 21.63 -3.66 17.56
CA VAL A 205 22.72 -3.18 18.42
C VAL A 205 22.62 -3.79 19.83
N VAL A 206 21.42 -3.78 20.43
CA VAL A 206 21.20 -4.38 21.75
C VAL A 206 21.40 -5.89 21.71
N GLY A 207 20.90 -6.58 20.71
CA GLY A 207 21.06 -8.04 20.55
C GLY A 207 22.53 -8.45 20.43
N VAL A 208 23.30 -7.75 19.59
CA VAL A 208 24.74 -8.00 19.43
C VAL A 208 25.51 -7.70 20.72
N SER A 209 25.19 -6.60 21.41
CA SER A 209 25.86 -6.23 22.67
C SER A 209 25.63 -7.28 23.76
N ILE A 210 24.43 -7.81 23.90
CA ILE A 210 24.13 -8.89 24.84
C ILE A 210 24.87 -10.17 24.46
N GLY A 211 24.86 -10.54 23.18
CA GLY A 211 25.54 -11.73 22.66
C GLY A 211 27.06 -11.69 22.95
N VAL A 212 27.70 -10.57 22.68
CA VAL A 212 29.13 -10.37 22.99
C VAL A 212 29.40 -10.43 24.49
N GLY A 213 28.54 -9.80 25.31
CA GLY A 213 28.66 -9.83 26.77
C GLY A 213 28.61 -11.25 27.35
N VAL A 214 27.65 -12.06 26.85
CA VAL A 214 27.53 -13.47 27.25
C VAL A 214 28.75 -14.28 26.82
N LEU A 215 29.26 -14.10 25.61
CA LEU A 215 30.45 -14.80 25.11
C LEU A 215 31.66 -14.47 25.95
N VAL A 216 31.90 -13.20 26.29
CA VAL A 216 33.02 -12.76 27.15
C VAL A 216 32.88 -13.38 28.54
N ALA A 217 31.70 -13.41 29.13
CA ALA A 217 31.48 -14.03 30.43
C ALA A 217 31.75 -15.53 30.43
N VAL A 218 31.32 -16.27 29.41
CA VAL A 218 31.58 -17.70 29.24
C VAL A 218 33.11 -17.97 29.12
N LEU A 219 33.79 -17.18 28.28
CA LEU A 219 35.23 -17.31 28.11
C LEU A 219 35.99 -17.01 29.42
N ALA A 220 35.59 -15.97 30.15
CA ALA A 220 36.18 -15.63 31.43
C ALA A 220 36.05 -16.76 32.47
N ILE A 221 34.86 -17.35 32.57
CA ILE A 221 34.58 -18.51 33.44
C ILE A 221 35.43 -19.72 33.01
N TYR A 222 35.50 -20.00 31.70
CA TYR A 222 36.29 -21.10 31.16
C TYR A 222 37.76 -20.96 31.53
N PHE A 223 38.37 -19.77 31.28
CA PHE A 223 39.78 -19.52 31.61
C PHE A 223 40.02 -19.49 33.12
N TRP A 224 39.09 -19.01 33.93
CA TRP A 224 39.21 -19.02 35.39
C TRP A 224 39.19 -20.46 35.96
N ARG A 225 38.31 -21.33 35.42
CA ARG A 225 38.32 -22.76 35.78
C ARG A 225 39.60 -23.42 35.38
N ARG A 226 40.09 -23.24 34.15
CA ARG A 226 41.30 -23.85 33.65
C ARG A 226 42.57 -23.41 34.42
N ARG A 227 42.57 -22.27 35.10
CA ARG A 227 43.69 -21.84 35.95
C ARG A 227 43.66 -22.43 37.34
N ARG A 228 42.57 -23.05 37.75
CA ARG A 228 42.43 -23.70 39.06
C ARG A 228 42.75 -25.21 39.06
N ASP A 229 42.70 -25.81 37.89
CA ASP A 229 43.18 -27.18 37.64
C ASP A 229 44.67 -27.14 37.24
#